data_c87bda7aeaeaaef7da6a9de50169164f
#
_entry.id   c87bda7aeaeaaef7da6a9de50169164f
#
_cell.length_a   1.000
_cell.length_b   1.000
_cell.length_c   1.000
_cell.angle_alpha   90.00
_cell.angle_beta   90.00
_cell.angle_gamma   90.00
#
_symmetry.space_group_name_H-M   'P 1'
#
loop_
_entity.id
_entity.type
_entity.pdbx_description
1 polymer ?
#
loop_
_entity_poly.entity_id
_entity_poly.type
_entity_poly.pdbx_seq_one_letter_code
_entity_poly.pdbx_strand_id
1 'polypeptide(L)'
;MFDLVLRNGLVCDGTGAKAELGSVAVEGTRIAAVGRDLGPGRREIDASGLVIAPGFIDPHTHYDAQLTWDGLATPSLEHGVTTVIPGNCSLTLAPLRAEHREFLGAAFRQIEEMPKSAFDAGLRWTWQTFGEYRASIEPKLGINNAPLVGHSLLRLYVLGLASRDRASTPDETRALADCLRACLDEGALGMSTSFCDIDHEFRPVPCRLATMGELDALCTVLGERGRPLQVLPEFWDADLFCTRIDQMAELSIRHQIPITFSPLFESRAMPGLVGRVLERLSRQAARGARLQAQMQTRPIDMTFDLRGANAVFSSMPGWMGVLMSGPDATRKAFADPATRARLAAETDTAPMPLALVFSLEKTRLSAATGKASSEVGRSLGELAAERGIHPAEVLMD
;
A
#
# COMPACT_ATOMS: atom_id res chain seq x y z
N MET A 1 -42.99 -0.15 -4.91
CA MET A 1 -42.24 -0.43 -6.17
C MET A 1 -40.81 0.00 -5.90
N PHE A 2 -39.86 -0.92 -6.00
CA PHE A 2 -38.45 -0.68 -5.73
C PHE A 2 -37.77 0.18 -6.81
N ASP A 3 -36.64 0.81 -6.51
CA ASP A 3 -35.88 1.59 -7.50
C ASP A 3 -35.17 0.68 -8.49
N LEU A 4 -34.57 -0.43 -7.97
CA LEU A 4 -33.87 -1.43 -8.75
C LEU A 4 -34.17 -2.83 -8.20
N VAL A 5 -34.39 -3.79 -9.08
CA VAL A 5 -34.42 -5.22 -8.72
C VAL A 5 -33.45 -6.00 -9.61
N LEU A 6 -32.51 -6.69 -8.98
CA LEU A 6 -31.66 -7.70 -9.62
C LEU A 6 -32.36 -9.04 -9.49
N ARG A 7 -32.72 -9.70 -10.62
CA ARG A 7 -33.57 -10.89 -10.61
C ARG A 7 -32.76 -12.16 -10.93
N ASN A 8 -33.18 -13.26 -10.32
CA ASN A 8 -32.80 -14.61 -10.70
C ASN A 8 -31.29 -14.92 -10.60
N GLY A 9 -30.53 -14.17 -9.82
CA GLY A 9 -29.11 -14.41 -9.64
C GLY A 9 -28.78 -15.36 -8.50
N LEU A 10 -27.56 -15.84 -8.46
CA LEU A 10 -27.02 -16.56 -7.31
C LEU A 10 -26.59 -15.52 -6.24
N VAL A 11 -27.41 -15.35 -5.20
CA VAL A 11 -27.15 -14.34 -4.15
C VAL A 11 -26.11 -14.86 -3.17
N CYS A 12 -24.98 -14.13 -3.07
CA CYS A 12 -23.94 -14.32 -2.09
C CYS A 12 -23.93 -13.09 -1.17
N ASP A 13 -24.32 -13.24 0.10
CA ASP A 13 -24.50 -12.12 1.02
C ASP A 13 -23.23 -11.66 1.75
N GLY A 14 -22.10 -12.33 1.53
CA GLY A 14 -20.82 -12.02 2.17
C GLY A 14 -20.68 -12.54 3.61
N THR A 15 -21.67 -13.23 4.17
CA THR A 15 -21.60 -13.77 5.56
C THR A 15 -20.85 -15.10 5.66
N GLY A 16 -20.51 -15.72 4.51
CA GLY A 16 -19.98 -17.08 4.44
C GLY A 16 -21.07 -18.16 4.36
N ALA A 17 -22.34 -17.77 4.37
CA ALA A 17 -23.43 -18.68 4.11
C ALA A 17 -23.41 -19.20 2.65
N LYS A 18 -24.04 -20.34 2.41
CA LYS A 18 -24.16 -20.90 1.06
C LYS A 18 -24.99 -19.94 0.19
N ALA A 19 -24.43 -19.58 -0.97
CA ALA A 19 -25.16 -18.76 -1.94
C ALA A 19 -26.41 -19.49 -2.46
N GLU A 20 -27.51 -18.77 -2.62
CA GLU A 20 -28.81 -19.28 -3.05
C GLU A 20 -29.37 -18.49 -4.23
N LEU A 21 -30.14 -19.15 -5.09
CA LEU A 21 -30.85 -18.47 -6.17
C LEU A 21 -31.92 -17.53 -5.58
N GLY A 22 -31.89 -16.28 -6.01
CA GLY A 22 -32.80 -15.25 -5.51
C GLY A 22 -32.70 -13.94 -6.28
N SER A 23 -33.32 -12.93 -5.73
CA SER A 23 -33.36 -11.57 -6.26
C SER A 23 -33.02 -10.59 -5.15
N VAL A 24 -32.50 -9.42 -5.50
CA VAL A 24 -32.18 -8.34 -4.56
C VAL A 24 -32.88 -7.07 -5.02
N ALA A 25 -33.65 -6.44 -4.11
CA ALA A 25 -34.32 -5.16 -4.36
C ALA A 25 -33.64 -4.04 -3.59
N VAL A 26 -33.53 -2.87 -4.24
CA VAL A 26 -32.88 -1.67 -3.71
C VAL A 26 -33.89 -0.51 -3.72
N GLU A 27 -33.90 0.25 -2.64
CA GLU A 27 -34.57 1.55 -2.51
C GLU A 27 -33.57 2.61 -2.03
N GLY A 28 -33.41 3.67 -2.82
CA GLY A 28 -32.40 4.69 -2.56
C GLY A 28 -31.00 4.04 -2.49
N THR A 29 -30.37 4.12 -1.32
CA THR A 29 -29.02 3.59 -1.06
C THR A 29 -29.02 2.30 -0.23
N ARG A 30 -30.16 1.65 -0.07
CA ARG A 30 -30.29 0.48 0.81
C ARG A 30 -30.83 -0.74 0.06
N ILE A 31 -30.37 -1.91 0.45
CA ILE A 31 -31.01 -3.17 0.11
C ILE A 31 -32.31 -3.25 0.91
N ALA A 32 -33.44 -3.21 0.20
CA ALA A 32 -34.77 -3.21 0.80
C ALA A 32 -35.31 -4.62 1.05
N ALA A 33 -34.98 -5.58 0.16
CA ALA A 33 -35.39 -6.95 0.29
C ALA A 33 -34.46 -7.92 -0.47
N VAL A 34 -34.36 -9.14 0.04
CA VAL A 34 -33.70 -10.28 -0.60
C VAL A 34 -34.66 -11.46 -0.58
N GLY A 35 -34.89 -12.12 -1.71
CA GLY A 35 -35.81 -13.26 -1.80
C GLY A 35 -36.05 -13.67 -3.24
N ARG A 36 -36.89 -14.71 -3.44
CA ARG A 36 -37.19 -15.21 -4.81
C ARG A 36 -38.27 -14.36 -5.51
N ASP A 37 -39.33 -14.07 -4.79
CA ASP A 37 -40.50 -13.40 -5.34
C ASP A 37 -40.63 -11.98 -4.80
N LEU A 38 -39.85 -11.07 -5.38
CA LEU A 38 -39.87 -9.66 -5.03
C LEU A 38 -40.85 -8.88 -5.93
N GLY A 39 -41.49 -7.84 -5.37
CA GLY A 39 -42.29 -6.93 -6.11
C GLY A 39 -41.57 -6.21 -7.25
N PRO A 40 -42.28 -5.44 -8.11
CA PRO A 40 -41.69 -4.80 -9.28
C PRO A 40 -40.71 -3.69 -8.92
N GLY A 41 -39.66 -3.54 -9.74
CA GLY A 41 -38.72 -2.44 -9.72
C GLY A 41 -39.00 -1.44 -10.84
N ARG A 42 -38.62 -0.16 -10.66
CA ARG A 42 -38.57 0.83 -11.76
C ARG A 42 -37.58 0.41 -12.82
N ARG A 43 -36.46 -0.17 -12.40
CA ARG A 43 -35.44 -0.80 -13.23
C ARG A 43 -35.28 -2.26 -12.78
N GLU A 44 -35.27 -3.16 -13.71
CA GLU A 44 -35.02 -4.57 -13.45
C GLU A 44 -33.85 -5.06 -14.30
N ILE A 45 -32.99 -5.86 -13.70
CA ILE A 45 -31.83 -6.49 -14.37
C ILE A 45 -31.98 -7.98 -14.15
N ASP A 46 -32.03 -8.73 -15.23
CA ASP A 46 -31.97 -10.19 -15.17
C ASP A 46 -30.51 -10.62 -14.92
N ALA A 47 -30.29 -11.21 -13.76
CA ALA A 47 -29.01 -11.74 -13.32
C ALA A 47 -28.93 -13.27 -13.46
N SER A 48 -29.77 -13.89 -14.30
CA SER A 48 -29.74 -15.34 -14.55
C SER A 48 -28.33 -15.78 -15.00
N GLY A 49 -27.77 -16.75 -14.30
CA GLY A 49 -26.41 -17.25 -14.54
C GLY A 49 -25.27 -16.37 -13.96
N LEU A 50 -25.63 -15.27 -13.28
CA LEU A 50 -24.69 -14.37 -12.63
C LEU A 50 -24.77 -14.51 -11.10
N VAL A 51 -23.71 -14.02 -10.42
CA VAL A 51 -23.67 -13.87 -8.96
C VAL A 51 -24.08 -12.44 -8.59
N ILE A 52 -24.97 -12.32 -7.61
CA ILE A 52 -25.27 -11.04 -6.96
C ILE A 52 -24.55 -11.04 -5.62
N ALA A 53 -23.58 -10.16 -5.47
CA ALA A 53 -22.75 -10.07 -4.26
C ALA A 53 -22.56 -8.61 -3.84
N PRO A 54 -22.21 -8.34 -2.56
CA PRO A 54 -21.69 -7.03 -2.16
C PRO A 54 -20.47 -6.67 -2.99
N GLY A 55 -20.27 -5.38 -3.26
CA GLY A 55 -19.03 -4.91 -3.87
C GLY A 55 -17.83 -5.19 -2.98
N PHE A 56 -16.66 -5.40 -3.61
CA PHE A 56 -15.44 -5.67 -2.87
C PHE A 56 -14.99 -4.43 -2.08
N ILE A 57 -14.37 -4.69 -0.93
CA ILE A 57 -13.64 -3.68 -0.16
C ILE A 57 -12.16 -3.94 -0.38
N ASP A 58 -11.44 -2.96 -0.94
CA ASP A 58 -9.98 -3.02 -1.03
C ASP A 58 -9.38 -2.36 0.22
N PRO A 59 -8.84 -3.15 1.17
CA PRO A 59 -8.36 -2.65 2.45
C PRO A 59 -6.97 -2.00 2.38
N HIS A 60 -6.30 -2.05 1.21
CA HIS A 60 -4.94 -1.56 1.10
C HIS A 60 -4.70 -0.90 -0.25
N THR A 61 -4.89 0.41 -0.30
CA THR A 61 -4.63 1.23 -1.48
C THR A 61 -3.78 2.45 -1.14
N HIS A 62 -3.13 3.03 -2.16
CA HIS A 62 -2.38 4.29 -2.09
C HIS A 62 -2.99 5.33 -3.04
N TYR A 63 -4.33 5.40 -3.06
CA TYR A 63 -5.09 6.29 -3.94
C TYR A 63 -5.20 7.73 -3.41
N ASP A 64 -4.50 8.08 -2.33
CA ASP A 64 -4.55 9.40 -1.70
C ASP A 64 -4.38 10.55 -2.69
N ALA A 65 -3.39 10.45 -3.59
CA ALA A 65 -3.18 11.43 -4.64
C ALA A 65 -4.20 11.26 -5.78
N GLN A 66 -4.41 10.02 -6.24
CA GLN A 66 -5.27 9.72 -7.40
C GLN A 66 -6.70 10.21 -7.19
N LEU A 67 -7.28 10.05 -6.00
CA LEU A 67 -8.65 10.49 -5.70
C LEU A 67 -8.86 12.01 -5.86
N THR A 68 -7.80 12.82 -5.94
CA THR A 68 -7.93 14.25 -6.19
C THR A 68 -8.30 14.57 -7.64
N TRP A 69 -8.00 13.66 -8.60
CA TRP A 69 -8.32 13.82 -10.04
C TRP A 69 -9.13 12.67 -10.63
N ASP A 70 -9.11 11.49 -10.02
CA ASP A 70 -9.91 10.33 -10.41
C ASP A 70 -10.74 9.81 -9.23
N GLY A 71 -11.92 10.41 -9.05
CA GLY A 71 -12.83 10.05 -7.97
C GLY A 71 -13.50 8.67 -8.11
N LEU A 72 -13.28 7.97 -9.23
CA LEU A 72 -13.74 6.60 -9.45
C LEU A 72 -12.73 5.55 -8.97
N ALA A 73 -11.51 5.97 -8.63
CA ALA A 73 -10.41 5.06 -8.31
C ALA A 73 -10.21 3.99 -9.40
N THR A 74 -10.17 4.44 -10.65
CA THR A 74 -10.00 3.57 -11.82
C THR A 74 -8.61 2.89 -11.79
N PRO A 75 -8.46 1.60 -11.98
CA PRO A 75 -9.49 0.66 -12.46
C PRO A 75 -10.24 -0.11 -11.36
N SER A 76 -10.05 0.18 -10.07
CA SER A 76 -10.64 -0.61 -8.98
C SER A 76 -12.15 -0.74 -9.09
N LEU A 77 -12.87 0.36 -9.38
CA LEU A 77 -14.31 0.34 -9.56
C LEU A 77 -14.74 -0.58 -10.71
N GLU A 78 -13.97 -0.61 -11.81
CA GLU A 78 -14.24 -1.47 -12.98
C GLU A 78 -14.07 -2.97 -12.66
N HIS A 79 -13.30 -3.30 -11.61
CA HIS A 79 -13.12 -4.66 -11.10
C HIS A 79 -14.10 -5.02 -9.97
N GLY A 80 -15.11 -4.18 -9.71
CA GLY A 80 -16.16 -4.46 -8.72
C GLY A 80 -15.79 -4.05 -7.29
N VAL A 81 -14.73 -3.27 -7.11
CA VAL A 81 -14.41 -2.65 -5.82
C VAL A 81 -15.35 -1.45 -5.61
N THR A 82 -16.07 -1.42 -4.51
CA THR A 82 -17.00 -0.34 -4.16
C THR A 82 -16.55 0.48 -2.97
N THR A 83 -15.52 0.04 -2.27
CA THR A 83 -14.91 0.74 -1.13
C THR A 83 -13.41 0.58 -1.17
N VAL A 84 -12.68 1.70 -1.04
CA VAL A 84 -11.22 1.73 -0.93
C VAL A 84 -10.79 2.31 0.41
N ILE A 85 -9.69 1.77 0.94
CA ILE A 85 -9.07 2.27 2.17
C ILE A 85 -7.67 2.77 1.80
N PRO A 86 -7.51 4.06 1.47
CA PRO A 86 -6.19 4.67 1.26
C PRO A 86 -5.54 5.11 2.58
N GLY A 87 -4.31 5.60 2.49
CA GLY A 87 -3.54 6.05 3.64
C GLY A 87 -2.82 4.94 4.38
N ASN A 88 -2.56 3.82 3.72
CA ASN A 88 -1.79 2.70 4.26
C ASN A 88 -0.29 3.05 4.40
N CYS A 89 0.48 2.19 5.07
CA CYS A 89 1.95 2.26 5.16
C CYS A 89 2.47 3.59 5.72
N SER A 90 1.69 4.30 6.55
CA SER A 90 2.05 5.63 7.05
C SER A 90 2.13 6.73 5.98
N LEU A 91 1.72 6.45 4.74
CA LEU A 91 1.82 7.34 3.59
C LEU A 91 0.45 7.92 3.24
N THR A 92 0.25 9.21 3.56
CA THR A 92 -1.00 9.95 3.28
C THR A 92 -0.67 11.38 2.82
N LEU A 93 -1.68 12.19 2.50
CA LEU A 93 -1.51 13.58 2.08
C LEU A 93 -2.03 14.61 3.09
N ALA A 94 -2.57 14.16 4.22
CA ALA A 94 -3.09 15.01 5.29
C ALA A 94 -3.01 14.32 6.66
N PRO A 95 -2.84 15.09 7.78
CA PRO A 95 -2.70 16.56 7.82
C PRO A 95 -1.31 17.01 7.36
N LEU A 96 -1.18 18.23 6.81
CA LEU A 96 0.08 18.71 6.27
C LEU A 96 0.20 20.25 6.34
N ARG A 97 1.31 20.74 6.88
CA ARG A 97 1.65 22.16 6.81
C ARG A 97 2.18 22.55 5.43
N ALA A 98 1.89 23.75 4.99
CA ALA A 98 2.25 24.22 3.65
C ALA A 98 3.76 24.13 3.35
N GLU A 99 4.60 24.43 4.34
CA GLU A 99 6.06 24.38 4.25
C GLU A 99 6.64 22.97 4.03
N HIS A 100 5.88 21.92 4.27
CA HIS A 100 6.33 20.52 4.12
C HIS A 100 5.79 19.82 2.85
N ARG A 101 5.06 20.53 1.99
CA ARG A 101 4.44 19.97 0.78
C ARG A 101 5.45 19.40 -0.21
N GLU A 102 6.56 20.09 -0.39
CA GLU A 102 7.62 19.65 -1.32
C GLU A 102 8.27 18.36 -0.83
N PHE A 103 8.63 18.30 0.46
CA PHE A 103 9.19 17.10 1.08
C PHE A 103 8.24 15.90 0.96
N LEU A 104 6.98 16.08 1.37
CA LEU A 104 5.99 14.99 1.28
C LEU A 104 5.76 14.57 -0.17
N GLY A 105 5.64 15.52 -1.09
CA GLY A 105 5.45 15.23 -2.51
C GLY A 105 6.60 14.42 -3.10
N ALA A 106 7.84 14.73 -2.71
CA ALA A 106 9.00 13.96 -3.14
C ALA A 106 9.00 12.54 -2.55
N ALA A 107 8.73 12.40 -1.25
CA ALA A 107 8.64 11.10 -0.58
C ALA A 107 7.51 10.22 -1.16
N PHE A 108 6.33 10.80 -1.36
CA PHE A 108 5.18 10.10 -1.93
C PHE A 108 5.47 9.58 -3.35
N ARG A 109 6.04 10.42 -4.21
CA ARG A 109 6.40 10.02 -5.58
C ARG A 109 7.45 8.91 -5.60
N GLN A 110 8.42 8.94 -4.69
CA GLN A 110 9.46 7.91 -4.58
C GLN A 110 8.90 6.56 -4.13
N ILE A 111 8.02 6.56 -3.13
CA ILE A 111 7.46 5.33 -2.57
C ILE A 111 6.43 4.72 -3.53
N GLU A 112 5.59 5.55 -4.16
CA GLU A 112 4.54 5.11 -5.08
C GLU A 112 4.97 5.12 -6.56
N GLU A 113 6.24 5.41 -6.84
CA GLU A 113 6.80 5.47 -8.20
C GLU A 113 5.97 6.35 -9.17
N MET A 114 5.28 7.36 -8.63
CA MET A 114 4.41 8.24 -9.42
C MET A 114 5.21 9.28 -10.20
N PRO A 115 4.98 9.44 -11.52
CA PRO A 115 5.65 10.46 -12.30
C PRO A 115 5.41 11.88 -11.76
N LYS A 116 6.50 12.67 -11.62
CA LYS A 116 6.41 14.04 -11.10
C LYS A 116 5.39 14.88 -11.86
N SER A 117 5.33 14.77 -13.19
CA SER A 117 4.39 15.51 -14.03
C SER A 117 2.93 15.19 -13.73
N ALA A 118 2.61 13.93 -13.47
CA ALA A 118 1.25 13.51 -13.10
C ALA A 118 0.88 14.01 -11.70
N PHE A 119 1.80 13.90 -10.75
CA PHE A 119 1.61 14.35 -9.39
C PHE A 119 1.40 15.88 -9.33
N ASP A 120 2.26 16.67 -9.98
CA ASP A 120 2.17 18.13 -9.99
C ASP A 120 0.91 18.64 -10.73
N ALA A 121 0.48 17.95 -11.79
CA ALA A 121 -0.74 18.31 -12.52
C ALA A 121 -2.02 17.96 -11.73
N GLY A 122 -2.00 16.85 -11.00
CA GLY A 122 -3.17 16.33 -10.26
C GLY A 122 -3.40 16.98 -8.91
N LEU A 123 -2.34 17.30 -8.17
CA LEU A 123 -2.46 17.81 -6.80
C LEU A 123 -2.45 19.34 -6.74
N ARG A 124 -3.48 19.89 -6.11
CA ARG A 124 -3.61 21.36 -5.93
C ARG A 124 -3.34 21.85 -4.51
N TRP A 125 -3.07 20.96 -3.55
CA TRP A 125 -2.73 21.27 -2.16
C TRP A 125 -3.62 22.35 -1.52
N THR A 126 -4.94 22.20 -1.60
CA THR A 126 -5.91 23.17 -1.05
C THR A 126 -6.22 22.95 0.42
N TRP A 127 -5.54 22.03 1.08
CA TRP A 127 -5.78 21.59 2.46
C TRP A 127 -4.54 21.70 3.34
N GLN A 128 -4.79 21.74 4.66
CA GLN A 128 -3.81 21.56 5.73
C GLN A 128 -4.29 20.51 6.74
N THR A 129 -5.60 20.48 7.05
CA THR A 129 -6.19 19.49 7.95
C THR A 129 -6.67 18.25 7.18
N PHE A 130 -6.94 17.19 7.91
CA PHE A 130 -7.50 15.97 7.35
C PHE A 130 -8.92 16.20 6.81
N GLY A 131 -9.73 17.00 7.54
CA GLY A 131 -11.08 17.36 7.12
C GLY A 131 -11.12 18.17 5.82
N GLU A 132 -10.18 19.13 5.66
CA GLU A 132 -10.05 19.90 4.42
C GLU A 132 -9.66 18.99 3.24
N TYR A 133 -8.73 18.03 3.44
CA TYR A 133 -8.41 17.03 2.42
C TYR A 133 -9.64 16.23 2.01
N ARG A 134 -10.38 15.67 2.97
CA ARG A 134 -11.63 14.97 2.69
C ARG A 134 -12.61 15.83 1.89
N ALA A 135 -12.87 17.06 2.34
CA ALA A 135 -13.78 18.00 1.68
C ALA A 135 -13.35 18.30 0.23
N SER A 136 -12.06 18.24 -0.08
CA SER A 136 -11.53 18.48 -1.43
C SER A 136 -11.78 17.34 -2.42
N ILE A 137 -11.91 16.10 -1.92
CA ILE A 137 -12.12 14.90 -2.76
C ILE A 137 -13.57 14.41 -2.73
N GLU A 138 -14.27 14.50 -1.61
CA GLU A 138 -15.61 13.95 -1.37
C GLU A 138 -16.64 14.27 -2.47
N PRO A 139 -16.75 15.51 -3.00
CA PRO A 139 -17.71 15.86 -4.05
C PRO A 139 -17.46 15.13 -5.40
N LYS A 140 -16.29 14.55 -5.59
CA LYS A 140 -15.88 13.90 -6.84
C LYS A 140 -15.98 12.39 -6.77
N LEU A 141 -16.17 11.82 -5.57
CA LEU A 141 -16.09 10.38 -5.37
C LEU A 141 -17.31 9.66 -5.97
N GLY A 142 -17.03 8.67 -6.80
CA GLY A 142 -17.99 7.67 -7.26
C GLY A 142 -17.79 6.30 -6.60
N ILE A 143 -16.90 6.22 -5.60
CA ILE A 143 -16.57 5.04 -4.81
C ILE A 143 -16.58 5.42 -3.32
N ASN A 144 -16.92 4.49 -2.43
CA ASN A 144 -16.80 4.75 -1.00
C ASN A 144 -15.31 4.83 -0.61
N ASN A 145 -14.98 5.80 0.23
CA ASN A 145 -13.63 6.07 0.68
C ASN A 145 -13.56 6.11 2.21
N ALA A 146 -12.69 5.29 2.80
CA ALA A 146 -12.48 5.21 4.24
C ALA A 146 -10.98 5.39 4.58
N PRO A 147 -10.44 6.63 4.47
CA PRO A 147 -9.01 6.86 4.55
C PRO A 147 -8.46 6.70 5.97
N LEU A 148 -7.24 6.15 6.05
CA LEU A 148 -6.42 6.17 7.26
C LEU A 148 -5.63 7.49 7.33
N VAL A 149 -5.13 7.84 8.51
CA VAL A 149 -4.13 8.89 8.68
C VAL A 149 -2.76 8.27 8.93
N GLY A 150 -1.74 8.76 8.21
CA GLY A 150 -0.38 8.23 8.31
C GLY A 150 0.37 8.75 9.53
N HIS A 151 0.97 7.85 10.31
CA HIS A 151 1.79 8.19 11.48
C HIS A 151 2.98 9.11 11.10
N SER A 152 3.62 8.89 9.95
CA SER A 152 4.68 9.79 9.45
C SER A 152 4.18 11.22 9.24
N LEU A 153 2.94 11.37 8.77
CA LEU A 153 2.35 12.70 8.58
C LEU A 153 1.96 13.37 9.90
N LEU A 154 1.43 12.62 10.85
CA LEU A 154 1.21 13.16 12.20
C LEU A 154 2.52 13.70 12.77
N ARG A 155 3.61 12.95 12.65
CA ARG A 155 4.94 13.38 13.11
C ARG A 155 5.46 14.58 12.33
N LEU A 156 5.32 14.60 11.01
CA LEU A 156 5.72 15.74 10.17
C LEU A 156 4.89 16.99 10.49
N TYR A 157 3.60 16.83 10.76
CA TYR A 157 2.71 17.95 11.10
C TYR A 157 3.04 18.56 12.46
N VAL A 158 3.37 17.75 13.47
CA VAL A 158 3.62 18.21 14.86
C VAL A 158 5.08 18.60 15.07
N LEU A 159 6.04 17.76 14.65
CA LEU A 159 7.48 17.96 14.89
C LEU A 159 8.18 18.69 13.72
N GLY A 160 7.51 18.82 12.57
CA GLY A 160 8.16 19.30 11.34
C GLY A 160 9.29 18.36 10.89
N LEU A 161 10.30 18.88 10.23
CA LEU A 161 11.43 18.09 9.71
C LEU A 161 12.27 17.41 10.81
N ALA A 162 12.21 17.90 12.08
CA ALA A 162 12.85 17.20 13.20
C ALA A 162 12.33 15.77 13.42
N SER A 163 11.14 15.47 12.90
CA SER A 163 10.56 14.12 12.90
C SER A 163 11.42 13.08 12.15
N ARG A 164 12.32 13.53 11.28
CA ARG A 164 13.25 12.70 10.49
C ARG A 164 14.57 12.40 11.22
N ASP A 165 14.81 13.04 12.36
CA ASP A 165 16.12 13.00 13.02
C ASP A 165 16.06 12.38 14.42
N ARG A 166 14.88 12.38 15.06
CA ARG A 166 14.76 11.97 16.45
C ARG A 166 13.36 11.44 16.81
N ALA A 167 13.28 10.78 17.95
CA ALA A 167 12.01 10.44 18.60
C ALA A 167 11.30 11.72 19.11
N SER A 168 9.99 11.60 19.36
CA SER A 168 9.20 12.66 20.02
C SER A 168 9.56 12.80 21.51
N THR A 169 9.45 14.02 22.01
CA THR A 169 9.41 14.29 23.47
C THR A 169 8.02 13.89 24.04
N PRO A 170 7.88 13.78 25.37
CA PRO A 170 6.57 13.52 25.97
C PRO A 170 5.49 14.55 25.62
N ASP A 171 5.86 15.84 25.49
CA ASP A 171 4.93 16.90 25.09
C ASP A 171 4.52 16.76 23.64
N GLU A 172 5.46 16.45 22.75
CA GLU A 172 5.18 16.18 21.35
C GLU A 172 4.33 14.89 21.17
N THR A 173 4.57 13.87 21.99
CA THR A 173 3.72 12.67 21.98
C THR A 173 2.27 12.99 22.35
N ARG A 174 2.04 13.89 23.32
CA ARG A 174 0.69 14.39 23.63
C ARG A 174 0.08 15.16 22.45
N ALA A 175 0.87 16.04 21.85
CA ALA A 175 0.41 16.80 20.67
C ALA A 175 0.10 15.88 19.47
N LEU A 176 0.84 14.79 19.28
CA LEU A 176 0.55 13.75 18.28
C LEU A 176 -0.79 13.05 18.56
N ALA A 177 -1.04 12.70 19.82
CA ALA A 177 -2.30 12.10 20.26
C ALA A 177 -3.50 13.05 20.02
N ASP A 178 -3.34 14.35 20.32
CA ASP A 178 -4.38 15.35 20.06
C ASP A 178 -4.61 15.57 18.55
N CYS A 179 -3.55 15.58 17.75
CA CYS A 179 -3.65 15.65 16.29
C CYS A 179 -4.38 14.42 15.71
N LEU A 180 -4.07 13.21 16.22
CA LEU A 180 -4.78 12.00 15.81
C LEU A 180 -6.27 12.06 16.18
N ARG A 181 -6.63 12.53 17.39
CA ARG A 181 -8.04 12.72 17.77
C ARG A 181 -8.76 13.63 16.78
N ALA A 182 -8.16 14.77 16.43
CA ALA A 182 -8.73 15.69 15.46
C ALA A 182 -8.96 15.01 14.10
N CYS A 183 -7.98 14.28 13.58
CA CYS A 183 -8.13 13.55 12.31
C CYS A 183 -9.26 12.49 12.37
N LEU A 184 -9.39 11.77 13.49
CA LEU A 184 -10.48 10.80 13.67
C LEU A 184 -11.84 11.47 13.77
N ASP A 185 -11.95 12.62 14.45
CA ASP A 185 -13.17 13.42 14.53
C ASP A 185 -13.54 14.04 13.16
N GLU A 186 -12.56 14.35 12.33
CA GLU A 186 -12.71 14.78 10.93
C GLU A 186 -12.99 13.61 9.96
N GLY A 187 -13.04 12.37 10.45
CA GLY A 187 -13.51 11.19 9.74
C GLY A 187 -12.45 10.26 9.19
N ALA A 188 -11.24 10.28 9.72
CA ALA A 188 -10.29 9.20 9.46
C ALA A 188 -10.84 7.87 9.98
N LEU A 189 -10.66 6.79 9.21
CA LEU A 189 -11.04 5.44 9.62
C LEU A 189 -10.20 4.96 10.82
N GLY A 190 -8.92 5.29 10.82
CA GLY A 190 -7.93 4.88 11.81
C GLY A 190 -6.56 5.45 11.46
N MET A 191 -5.51 4.79 11.90
CA MET A 191 -4.13 5.21 11.64
C MET A 191 -3.34 4.10 10.94
N SER A 192 -2.35 4.50 10.14
CA SER A 192 -1.35 3.57 9.59
C SER A 192 0.06 3.90 10.07
N THR A 193 0.93 2.88 10.20
CA THR A 193 2.35 3.03 10.54
C THR A 193 3.22 2.07 9.75
N SER A 194 4.51 2.40 9.61
CA SER A 194 5.49 1.59 8.88
C SER A 194 6.75 1.40 9.72
N PHE A 195 7.30 0.19 9.67
CA PHE A 195 8.60 -0.14 10.26
C PHE A 195 9.69 -0.35 9.20
N CYS A 196 9.36 -0.20 7.91
CA CYS A 196 10.30 -0.51 6.85
C CYS A 196 10.53 0.59 5.80
N ASP A 197 9.57 1.47 5.57
CA ASP A 197 9.66 2.45 4.48
C ASP A 197 10.82 3.44 4.65
N ILE A 198 11.30 3.92 3.49
CA ILE A 198 12.33 4.95 3.35
C ILE A 198 11.79 6.10 2.49
N ASP A 199 12.27 7.31 2.75
CA ASP A 199 11.92 8.50 1.97
C ASP A 199 12.77 8.65 0.70
N HIS A 200 12.53 9.73 -0.06
CA HIS A 200 13.23 10.04 -1.30
C HIS A 200 14.75 10.33 -1.13
N GLU A 201 15.22 10.50 0.10
CA GLU A 201 16.65 10.62 0.43
C GLU A 201 17.22 9.31 1.00
N PHE A 202 16.48 8.19 0.86
CA PHE A 202 16.81 6.86 1.39
C PHE A 202 17.00 6.82 2.91
N ARG A 203 16.37 7.76 3.62
CA ARG A 203 16.33 7.78 5.08
C ARG A 203 15.05 7.11 5.58
N PRO A 204 15.06 6.54 6.80
CA PRO A 204 13.82 6.05 7.42
C PRO A 204 12.72 7.11 7.39
N VAL A 205 11.50 6.72 7.00
CA VAL A 205 10.34 7.62 7.12
C VAL A 205 10.10 8.03 8.57
N PRO A 206 9.49 9.19 8.85
CA PRO A 206 9.37 9.73 10.21
C PRO A 206 8.84 8.76 11.28
N CYS A 207 7.85 7.91 10.97
CA CYS A 207 7.28 6.99 11.95
C CYS A 207 8.26 5.87 12.39
N ARG A 208 9.31 5.57 11.63
CA ARG A 208 10.34 4.60 12.03
C ARG A 208 11.25 5.10 13.16
N LEU A 209 11.23 6.39 13.44
CA LEU A 209 11.94 7.00 14.58
C LEU A 209 11.05 7.12 15.83
N ALA A 210 9.81 6.67 15.75
CA ALA A 210 8.89 6.62 16.88
C ALA A 210 9.31 5.53 17.87
N THR A 211 9.16 5.82 19.16
CA THR A 211 9.31 4.81 20.20
C THR A 211 8.03 3.97 20.30
N MET A 212 8.15 2.77 20.88
CA MET A 212 6.95 1.97 21.19
C MET A 212 6.03 2.69 22.19
N GLY A 213 6.56 3.56 23.05
CA GLY A 213 5.76 4.40 23.96
C GLY A 213 4.92 5.45 23.21
N GLU A 214 5.47 6.05 22.13
CA GLU A 214 4.70 6.94 21.27
C GLU A 214 3.56 6.16 20.57
N LEU A 215 3.86 4.99 20.00
CA LEU A 215 2.85 4.15 19.35
C LEU A 215 1.77 3.69 20.34
N ASP A 216 2.13 3.33 21.57
CA ASP A 216 1.21 2.94 22.65
C ASP A 216 0.25 4.10 23.00
N ALA A 217 0.76 5.33 23.10
CA ALA A 217 -0.06 6.52 23.33
C ALA A 217 -1.05 6.79 22.19
N LEU A 218 -0.64 6.60 20.92
CA LEU A 218 -1.53 6.73 19.77
C LEU A 218 -2.56 5.59 19.72
N CYS A 219 -2.18 4.37 20.10
CA CYS A 219 -3.11 3.24 20.23
C CYS A 219 -4.16 3.48 21.33
N THR A 220 -3.83 4.23 22.39
CA THR A 220 -4.83 4.67 23.39
C THR A 220 -5.93 5.48 22.73
N VAL A 221 -5.57 6.44 21.87
CA VAL A 221 -6.54 7.27 21.13
C VAL A 221 -7.39 6.43 20.19
N LEU A 222 -6.78 5.47 19.49
CA LEU A 222 -7.53 4.55 18.61
C LEU A 222 -8.53 3.72 19.43
N GLY A 223 -8.14 3.23 20.62
CA GLY A 223 -9.00 2.49 21.54
C GLY A 223 -10.18 3.30 22.05
N GLU A 224 -9.98 4.57 22.44
CA GLU A 224 -11.03 5.51 22.85
C GLU A 224 -12.14 5.66 21.76
N ARG A 225 -11.77 5.51 20.48
CA ARG A 225 -12.67 5.69 19.33
C ARG A 225 -13.07 4.36 18.66
N GLY A 226 -12.58 3.22 19.12
CA GLY A 226 -12.81 1.91 18.51
C GLY A 226 -12.28 1.83 17.07
N ARG A 227 -11.12 2.45 16.77
CA ARG A 227 -10.56 2.59 15.43
C ARG A 227 -9.38 1.65 15.18
N PRO A 228 -9.17 1.19 13.93
CA PRO A 228 -8.10 0.26 13.61
C PRO A 228 -6.74 0.94 13.48
N LEU A 229 -5.68 0.12 13.67
CA LEU A 229 -4.31 0.40 13.25
C LEU A 229 -3.95 -0.49 12.07
N GLN A 230 -3.39 0.08 11.00
CA GLN A 230 -2.72 -0.65 9.94
C GLN A 230 -1.19 -0.57 10.13
N VAL A 231 -0.49 -1.68 9.91
CA VAL A 231 0.95 -1.77 10.14
C VAL A 231 1.65 -2.38 8.93
N LEU A 232 2.76 -1.78 8.52
CA LEU A 232 3.72 -2.37 7.60
C LEU A 232 4.93 -2.83 8.42
N PRO A 233 5.05 -4.14 8.74
CA PRO A 233 6.18 -4.67 9.48
C PRO A 233 7.42 -4.81 8.59
N GLU A 234 8.57 -5.06 9.20
CA GLU A 234 9.78 -5.44 8.48
C GLU A 234 9.59 -6.85 7.88
N PHE A 235 9.60 -6.97 6.56
CA PHE A 235 9.28 -8.20 5.84
C PHE A 235 10.50 -8.88 5.20
N TRP A 236 11.71 -8.55 5.66
CA TRP A 236 12.98 -9.14 5.19
C TRP A 236 13.66 -10.05 6.21
N ASP A 237 13.17 -10.10 7.43
CA ASP A 237 13.67 -10.94 8.51
C ASP A 237 12.51 -11.63 9.20
N ALA A 238 12.48 -12.96 9.14
CA ALA A 238 11.39 -13.76 9.66
C ALA A 238 11.22 -13.69 11.17
N ASP A 239 12.33 -13.54 11.94
CA ASP A 239 12.28 -13.48 13.38
C ASP A 239 11.85 -12.09 13.86
N LEU A 240 12.33 -11.05 13.20
CA LEU A 240 11.89 -9.68 13.42
C LEU A 240 10.41 -9.51 13.07
N PHE A 241 9.97 -10.05 11.93
CA PHE A 241 8.55 -10.08 11.55
C PHE A 241 7.69 -10.73 12.65
N CYS A 242 8.08 -11.91 13.11
CA CYS A 242 7.38 -12.63 14.16
C CYS A 242 7.36 -11.84 15.49
N THR A 243 8.46 -11.18 15.86
CA THR A 243 8.53 -10.31 17.03
C THR A 243 7.56 -9.12 16.88
N ARG A 244 7.44 -8.55 15.68
CA ARG A 244 6.50 -7.47 15.42
C ARG A 244 5.04 -7.91 15.57
N ILE A 245 4.71 -9.13 15.13
CA ILE A 245 3.38 -9.73 15.36
C ILE A 245 3.05 -9.80 16.87
N ASP A 246 4.00 -10.23 17.68
CA ASP A 246 3.78 -10.33 19.15
C ASP A 246 3.59 -8.92 19.77
N GLN A 247 4.36 -7.91 19.36
CA GLN A 247 4.19 -6.52 19.80
C GLN A 247 2.84 -5.94 19.40
N MET A 248 2.40 -6.18 18.16
CA MET A 248 1.07 -5.77 17.70
C MET A 248 -0.05 -6.44 18.49
N ALA A 249 0.13 -7.73 18.85
CA ALA A 249 -0.84 -8.43 19.67
C ALA A 249 -1.00 -7.80 21.06
N GLU A 250 0.10 -7.42 21.71
CA GLU A 250 0.04 -6.74 23.02
C GLU A 250 -0.68 -5.38 22.90
N LEU A 251 -0.41 -4.59 21.85
CA LEU A 251 -1.14 -3.34 21.62
C LEU A 251 -2.64 -3.59 21.36
N SER A 252 -2.97 -4.59 20.54
CA SER A 252 -4.36 -4.95 20.24
C SER A 252 -5.13 -5.37 21.52
N ILE A 253 -4.53 -6.19 22.36
CA ILE A 253 -5.13 -6.64 23.62
C ILE A 253 -5.28 -5.48 24.60
N ARG A 254 -4.22 -4.67 24.78
CA ARG A 254 -4.19 -3.57 25.75
C ARG A 254 -5.23 -2.50 25.43
N HIS A 255 -5.33 -2.11 24.17
CA HIS A 255 -6.18 -1.01 23.75
C HIS A 255 -7.51 -1.46 23.10
N GLN A 256 -7.75 -2.77 23.01
CA GLN A 256 -8.97 -3.38 22.42
C GLN A 256 -9.22 -2.93 20.97
N ILE A 257 -8.15 -2.70 20.20
CA ILE A 257 -8.23 -2.26 18.80
C ILE A 257 -7.99 -3.40 17.82
N PRO A 258 -8.66 -3.39 16.66
CA PRO A 258 -8.26 -4.25 15.55
C PRO A 258 -6.97 -3.72 14.94
N ILE A 259 -6.04 -4.62 14.65
CA ILE A 259 -4.80 -4.31 13.94
C ILE A 259 -4.73 -5.18 12.69
N THR A 260 -4.48 -4.55 11.55
CA THR A 260 -4.20 -5.24 10.31
C THR A 260 -2.77 -4.97 9.86
N PHE A 261 -2.14 -5.91 9.19
CA PHE A 261 -0.77 -5.76 8.70
C PHE A 261 -0.59 -6.33 7.30
N SER A 262 0.31 -5.75 6.55
CA SER A 262 0.66 -6.07 5.16
C SER A 262 2.17 -5.94 4.96
N PRO A 263 2.79 -6.75 4.08
CA PRO A 263 2.22 -7.92 3.43
C PRO A 263 2.54 -9.21 4.21
N LEU A 264 1.69 -10.21 4.11
CA LEU A 264 2.03 -11.59 4.47
C LEU A 264 2.14 -12.41 3.19
N PHE A 265 3.32 -12.94 2.90
CA PHE A 265 3.58 -13.76 1.73
C PHE A 265 4.67 -14.79 2.02
N GLU A 266 4.64 -15.88 1.27
CA GLU A 266 5.72 -16.87 1.28
C GLU A 266 6.81 -16.45 0.29
N SER A 267 8.05 -16.60 0.67
CA SER A 267 9.18 -16.31 -0.22
C SER A 267 10.29 -17.35 -0.09
N ARG A 268 11.15 -17.43 -1.10
CA ARG A 268 12.30 -18.34 -1.07
C ARG A 268 13.33 -17.97 0.00
N ALA A 269 13.38 -16.71 0.38
CA ALA A 269 14.31 -16.22 1.37
C ALA A 269 13.83 -16.42 2.81
N MET A 270 12.51 -16.58 2.99
CA MET A 270 11.91 -16.85 4.30
C MET A 270 10.94 -18.03 4.18
N PRO A 271 11.44 -19.23 3.90
CA PRO A 271 10.60 -20.41 3.73
C PRO A 271 9.87 -20.73 5.05
N GLY A 272 8.57 -21.01 4.95
CA GLY A 272 7.72 -21.33 6.10
C GLY A 272 7.27 -20.12 6.94
N LEU A 273 7.56 -18.88 6.52
CA LEU A 273 7.14 -17.67 7.24
C LEU A 273 5.63 -17.65 7.44
N VAL A 274 4.85 -17.93 6.40
CA VAL A 274 3.38 -17.89 6.46
C VAL A 274 2.88 -18.86 7.54
N GLY A 275 3.37 -20.10 7.58
CA GLY A 275 3.01 -21.07 8.62
C GLY A 275 3.32 -20.57 10.03
N ARG A 276 4.53 -20.04 10.25
CA ARG A 276 4.96 -19.46 11.55
C ARG A 276 4.08 -18.30 12.00
N VAL A 277 3.66 -17.44 11.05
CA VAL A 277 2.80 -16.28 11.35
C VAL A 277 1.38 -16.75 11.65
N LEU A 278 0.81 -17.68 10.89
CA LEU A 278 -0.55 -18.22 11.14
C LEU A 278 -0.66 -18.88 12.52
N GLU A 279 0.36 -19.65 12.92
CA GLU A 279 0.41 -20.24 14.26
C GLU A 279 0.44 -19.16 15.35
N ARG A 280 1.22 -18.07 15.15
CA ARG A 280 1.25 -16.94 16.08
C ARG A 280 -0.10 -16.24 16.15
N LEU A 281 -0.70 -15.93 15.00
CA LEU A 281 -2.02 -15.29 14.95
C LEU A 281 -3.06 -16.11 15.73
N SER A 282 -3.06 -17.44 15.55
CA SER A 282 -3.97 -18.34 16.27
C SER A 282 -3.74 -18.28 17.79
N ARG A 283 -2.48 -18.31 18.24
CA ARG A 283 -2.13 -18.18 19.67
C ARG A 283 -2.53 -16.82 20.25
N GLN A 284 -2.25 -15.75 19.52
CA GLN A 284 -2.56 -14.39 19.97
C GLN A 284 -4.07 -14.12 19.96
N ALA A 285 -4.82 -14.68 19.00
CA ALA A 285 -6.27 -14.62 18.98
C ALA A 285 -6.89 -15.32 20.22
N ALA A 286 -6.35 -16.46 20.63
CA ALA A 286 -6.76 -17.13 21.86
C ALA A 286 -6.53 -16.28 23.13
N ARG A 287 -5.59 -15.32 23.12
CA ARG A 287 -5.34 -14.33 24.17
C ARG A 287 -6.26 -13.10 24.07
N GLY A 288 -7.05 -12.99 23.02
CA GLY A 288 -7.96 -11.86 22.78
C GLY A 288 -7.40 -10.80 21.82
N ALA A 289 -6.26 -11.03 21.15
CA ALA A 289 -5.76 -10.12 20.13
C ALA A 289 -6.63 -10.16 18.87
N ARG A 290 -6.85 -9.00 18.25
CA ARG A 290 -7.63 -8.83 17.02
C ARG A 290 -6.69 -8.46 15.88
N LEU A 291 -5.88 -9.43 15.43
CA LEU A 291 -4.91 -9.25 14.34
C LEU A 291 -5.42 -9.89 13.05
N GLN A 292 -5.23 -9.19 11.94
CA GLN A 292 -5.56 -9.68 10.59
C GLN A 292 -4.41 -9.42 9.63
N ALA A 293 -3.94 -10.47 8.95
CA ALA A 293 -2.98 -10.35 7.87
C ALA A 293 -3.67 -9.94 6.57
N GLN A 294 -3.08 -9.03 5.83
CA GLN A 294 -3.45 -8.75 4.45
C GLN A 294 -2.53 -9.54 3.52
N MET A 295 -3.14 -10.20 2.55
CA MET A 295 -2.45 -10.97 1.52
C MET A 295 -2.95 -10.52 0.16
N GLN A 296 -2.05 -10.55 -0.82
CA GLN A 296 -2.45 -10.28 -2.19
C GLN A 296 -3.22 -11.47 -2.77
N THR A 297 -4.20 -11.18 -3.62
CA THR A 297 -5.02 -12.19 -4.33
C THR A 297 -4.30 -12.78 -5.55
N ARG A 298 -3.16 -12.22 -5.93
CA ARG A 298 -2.29 -12.65 -7.03
C ARG A 298 -0.81 -12.50 -6.65
N PRO A 299 0.12 -13.10 -7.39
CA PRO A 299 1.56 -12.83 -7.23
C PRO A 299 1.87 -11.33 -7.35
N ILE A 300 2.93 -10.91 -6.66
CA ILE A 300 3.41 -9.52 -6.76
C ILE A 300 4.05 -9.35 -8.14
N ASP A 301 3.50 -8.44 -8.94
CA ASP A 301 4.08 -7.99 -10.19
C ASP A 301 4.62 -6.56 -10.02
N MET A 302 5.88 -6.36 -10.38
CA MET A 302 6.52 -5.04 -10.37
C MET A 302 7.05 -4.73 -11.76
N THR A 303 6.78 -3.52 -12.24
CA THR A 303 7.39 -2.99 -13.46
C THR A 303 8.29 -1.83 -13.08
N PHE A 304 9.50 -1.81 -13.58
CA PHE A 304 10.47 -0.72 -13.34
C PHE A 304 11.26 -0.38 -14.61
N ASP A 305 11.89 0.78 -14.62
CA ASP A 305 12.84 1.18 -15.66
C ASP A 305 14.15 1.70 -15.06
N LEU A 306 15.15 1.94 -15.88
CA LEU A 306 16.48 2.39 -15.49
C LEU A 306 16.72 3.89 -15.76
N ARG A 307 15.65 4.68 -15.92
CA ARG A 307 15.76 6.13 -16.13
C ARG A 307 16.04 6.91 -14.86
N GLY A 308 15.95 6.27 -13.71
CA GLY A 308 16.22 6.83 -12.40
C GLY A 308 16.33 5.76 -11.32
N ALA A 309 16.60 6.20 -10.11
CA ALA A 309 16.59 5.33 -8.95
C ALA A 309 15.21 4.72 -8.72
N ASN A 310 15.16 3.45 -8.35
CA ASN A 310 13.93 2.75 -7.99
C ASN A 310 14.15 1.76 -6.84
N ALA A 311 13.06 1.28 -6.27
CA ALA A 311 13.09 0.42 -5.08
C ALA A 311 13.83 -0.90 -5.31
N VAL A 312 13.85 -1.43 -6.55
CA VAL A 312 14.52 -2.71 -6.89
C VAL A 312 16.00 -2.69 -6.55
N PHE A 313 16.67 -1.55 -6.71
CA PHE A 313 18.11 -1.40 -6.48
C PHE A 313 18.46 -0.70 -5.17
N SER A 314 17.49 -0.43 -4.30
CA SER A 314 17.67 0.35 -3.06
C SER A 314 18.71 -0.24 -2.09
N SER A 315 18.94 -1.56 -2.12
CA SER A 315 19.98 -2.25 -1.33
C SER A 315 21.31 -2.42 -2.05
N MET A 316 21.47 -1.83 -3.25
CA MET A 316 22.65 -1.97 -4.12
C MET A 316 23.30 -0.59 -4.34
N PRO A 317 24.24 -0.16 -3.47
CA PRO A 317 24.81 1.20 -3.53
C PRO A 317 25.44 1.55 -4.87
N GLY A 318 26.07 0.58 -5.55
CA GLY A 318 26.69 0.79 -6.85
C GLY A 318 25.65 1.07 -7.94
N TRP A 319 24.55 0.29 -8.00
CA TRP A 319 23.44 0.54 -8.89
C TRP A 319 22.78 1.88 -8.57
N MET A 320 22.48 2.14 -7.31
CA MET A 320 21.85 3.39 -6.89
C MET A 320 22.69 4.60 -7.25
N GLY A 321 24.02 4.54 -7.02
CA GLY A 321 24.93 5.64 -7.40
C GLY A 321 24.92 5.93 -8.90
N VAL A 322 24.80 4.90 -9.73
CA VAL A 322 24.68 5.07 -11.19
C VAL A 322 23.32 5.64 -11.58
N LEU A 323 22.22 5.07 -11.08
CA LEU A 323 20.87 5.48 -11.44
C LEU A 323 20.52 6.90 -10.95
N MET A 324 21.08 7.32 -9.80
CA MET A 324 20.91 8.68 -9.27
C MET A 324 21.74 9.74 -10.00
N SER A 325 22.73 9.36 -10.82
CA SER A 325 23.58 10.31 -11.54
C SER A 325 22.90 10.98 -12.75
N GLY A 326 21.69 10.54 -13.08
CA GLY A 326 20.88 11.05 -14.18
C GLY A 326 21.05 10.26 -15.48
N PRO A 327 20.11 10.37 -16.44
CA PRO A 327 20.01 9.47 -17.59
C PRO A 327 21.24 9.43 -18.49
N ASP A 328 21.90 10.55 -18.71
CA ASP A 328 23.11 10.62 -19.58
C ASP A 328 24.33 9.98 -18.93
N ALA A 329 24.51 10.20 -17.61
CA ALA A 329 25.58 9.57 -16.85
C ALA A 329 25.34 8.07 -16.70
N THR A 330 24.11 7.65 -16.48
CA THR A 330 23.70 6.24 -16.44
C THR A 330 24.03 5.53 -17.76
N ARG A 331 23.67 6.12 -18.91
CA ARG A 331 24.02 5.53 -20.21
C ARG A 331 25.54 5.39 -20.42
N LYS A 332 26.33 6.38 -19.99
CA LYS A 332 27.79 6.28 -20.05
C LYS A 332 28.34 5.18 -19.15
N ALA A 333 27.81 5.08 -17.93
CA ALA A 333 28.18 4.04 -16.98
C ALA A 333 27.86 2.63 -17.50
N PHE A 334 26.71 2.43 -18.11
CA PHE A 334 26.32 1.16 -18.72
C PHE A 334 27.11 0.81 -20.00
N ALA A 335 27.71 1.77 -20.64
CA ALA A 335 28.64 1.53 -21.76
C ALA A 335 30.06 1.14 -21.32
N ASP A 336 30.43 1.35 -20.05
CA ASP A 336 31.75 1.04 -19.51
C ASP A 336 31.82 -0.41 -19.00
N PRO A 337 32.71 -1.27 -19.61
CA PRO A 337 32.80 -2.69 -19.24
C PRO A 337 33.15 -2.92 -17.76
N ALA A 338 33.99 -2.06 -17.17
CA ALA A 338 34.39 -2.20 -15.77
C ALA A 338 33.23 -1.92 -14.82
N THR A 339 32.41 -0.91 -15.13
CA THR A 339 31.20 -0.60 -14.39
C THR A 339 30.17 -1.71 -14.54
N ARG A 340 29.95 -2.25 -15.75
CA ARG A 340 29.04 -3.38 -15.99
C ARG A 340 29.42 -4.60 -15.14
N ALA A 341 30.68 -5.00 -15.17
CA ALA A 341 31.16 -6.14 -14.38
C ALA A 341 30.99 -5.93 -12.87
N ARG A 342 31.26 -4.72 -12.37
CA ARG A 342 31.06 -4.37 -10.95
C ARG A 342 29.56 -4.41 -10.55
N LEU A 343 28.67 -3.86 -11.37
CA LEU A 343 27.23 -3.87 -11.11
C LEU A 343 26.65 -5.30 -11.20
N ALA A 344 27.11 -6.13 -12.13
CA ALA A 344 26.73 -7.54 -12.22
C ALA A 344 27.12 -8.29 -10.94
N ALA A 345 28.38 -8.16 -10.48
CA ALA A 345 28.87 -8.79 -9.25
C ALA A 345 28.10 -8.29 -8.00
N GLU A 346 27.68 -7.03 -7.98
CA GLU A 346 26.85 -6.49 -6.88
C GLU A 346 25.48 -7.16 -6.83
N THR A 347 24.85 -7.49 -7.97
CA THR A 347 23.57 -8.20 -7.99
C THR A 347 23.65 -9.62 -7.42
N ASP A 348 24.79 -10.28 -7.52
CA ASP A 348 25.01 -11.62 -6.96
C ASP A 348 25.22 -11.61 -5.45
N THR A 349 25.71 -10.50 -4.91
CA THR A 349 26.12 -10.37 -3.51
C THR A 349 25.22 -9.44 -2.70
N ALA A 350 24.24 -8.79 -3.35
CA ALA A 350 23.37 -7.82 -2.69
C ALA A 350 22.66 -8.44 -1.48
N PRO A 351 22.73 -7.79 -0.31
CA PRO A 351 21.94 -8.22 0.83
C PRO A 351 20.45 -8.09 0.51
N MET A 352 19.72 -9.14 0.86
CA MET A 352 18.29 -9.19 0.66
C MET A 352 17.55 -8.09 1.42
N PRO A 353 16.80 -7.17 0.77
CA PRO A 353 15.38 -7.30 0.98
C PRO A 353 14.60 -7.54 -0.32
N LEU A 354 15.16 -7.20 -1.46
CA LEU A 354 14.42 -7.30 -2.73
C LEU A 354 14.54 -8.64 -3.43
N ALA A 355 15.58 -9.43 -3.18
CA ALA A 355 15.61 -10.82 -3.63
C ALA A 355 14.48 -11.67 -3.01
N LEU A 356 13.76 -11.16 -1.99
CA LEU A 356 12.52 -11.78 -1.47
C LEU A 356 11.40 -11.84 -2.52
N VAL A 357 11.32 -10.81 -3.36
CA VAL A 357 10.24 -10.64 -4.34
C VAL A 357 10.75 -10.60 -5.78
N PHE A 358 12.07 -10.52 -5.99
CA PHE A 358 12.69 -10.27 -7.28
C PHE A 358 13.69 -11.36 -7.65
N SER A 359 13.64 -11.84 -8.89
CA SER A 359 14.67 -12.67 -9.50
C SER A 359 15.06 -12.04 -10.81
N LEU A 360 16.32 -11.57 -10.91
CA LEU A 360 16.80 -10.94 -12.14
C LEU A 360 16.64 -11.87 -13.35
N GLU A 361 16.96 -13.16 -13.20
CA GLU A 361 16.79 -14.17 -14.25
C GLU A 361 15.34 -14.31 -14.73
N LYS A 362 14.37 -14.16 -13.82
CA LYS A 362 12.91 -14.28 -14.12
C LYS A 362 12.28 -12.98 -14.55
N THR A 363 12.97 -11.86 -14.38
CA THR A 363 12.51 -10.55 -14.85
C THR A 363 12.32 -10.59 -16.34
N ARG A 364 11.17 -10.11 -16.82
CA ARG A 364 10.81 -10.09 -18.25
C ARG A 364 10.89 -8.67 -18.79
N LEU A 365 11.33 -8.55 -20.03
CA LEU A 365 11.30 -7.30 -20.74
C LEU A 365 9.83 -6.98 -21.11
N SER A 366 9.22 -5.99 -20.45
CA SER A 366 7.81 -5.62 -20.68
C SER A 366 7.61 -4.65 -21.83
N ALA A 367 8.62 -3.80 -22.09
CA ALA A 367 8.62 -2.85 -23.20
C ALA A 367 10.05 -2.55 -23.63
N ALA A 368 10.26 -2.37 -24.92
CA ALA A 368 11.54 -1.96 -25.48
C ALA A 368 11.34 -1.23 -26.83
N THR A 369 12.36 -0.49 -27.24
CA THR A 369 12.39 0.21 -28.53
C THR A 369 13.59 -0.26 -29.37
N GLY A 370 13.56 0.00 -30.66
CA GLY A 370 14.65 -0.36 -31.56
C GLY A 370 14.83 -1.87 -31.71
N LYS A 371 16.06 -2.36 -31.67
CA LYS A 371 16.38 -3.77 -31.87
C LYS A 371 15.84 -4.67 -30.76
N ALA A 372 15.76 -4.18 -29.54
CA ALA A 372 15.26 -4.94 -28.39
C ALA A 372 13.74 -5.15 -28.42
N SER A 373 12.98 -4.50 -29.31
CA SER A 373 11.52 -4.70 -29.40
C SER A 373 11.11 -6.13 -29.73
N SER A 374 11.95 -6.90 -30.42
CA SER A 374 11.71 -8.33 -30.69
C SER A 374 11.92 -9.23 -29.49
N GLU A 375 12.49 -8.72 -28.40
CA GLU A 375 12.80 -9.47 -27.18
C GLU A 375 11.74 -9.26 -26.08
N VAL A 376 10.76 -8.39 -26.31
CA VAL A 376 9.64 -8.15 -25.38
C VAL A 376 8.93 -9.46 -25.05
N GLY A 377 8.69 -9.67 -23.76
CA GLY A 377 8.11 -10.90 -23.18
C GLY A 377 9.13 -11.96 -22.79
N ARG A 378 10.39 -11.85 -23.23
CA ARG A 378 11.47 -12.78 -22.84
C ARG A 378 12.05 -12.41 -21.47
N SER A 379 12.53 -13.41 -20.73
CA SER A 379 13.22 -13.17 -19.47
C SER A 379 14.69 -12.76 -19.70
N LEU A 380 15.24 -12.01 -18.72
CA LEU A 380 16.64 -11.64 -18.75
C LEU A 380 17.54 -12.88 -18.69
N GLY A 381 17.13 -13.94 -17.97
CA GLY A 381 17.87 -15.21 -17.93
C GLY A 381 17.91 -15.92 -19.28
N GLU A 382 16.82 -15.97 -20.05
CA GLU A 382 16.77 -16.52 -21.40
C GLU A 382 17.72 -15.75 -22.35
N LEU A 383 17.67 -14.43 -22.28
CA LEU A 383 18.53 -13.56 -23.09
C LEU A 383 20.01 -13.67 -22.70
N ALA A 384 20.29 -13.74 -21.40
CA ALA A 384 21.65 -13.91 -20.87
C ALA A 384 22.28 -15.22 -21.30
N ALA A 385 21.53 -16.33 -21.21
CA ALA A 385 22.00 -17.64 -21.65
C ALA A 385 22.31 -17.68 -23.16
N GLU A 386 21.45 -17.06 -23.99
CA GLU A 386 21.67 -16.95 -25.43
C GLU A 386 22.92 -16.12 -25.79
N ARG A 387 23.13 -15.03 -25.05
CA ARG A 387 24.26 -14.09 -25.30
C ARG A 387 25.56 -14.50 -24.58
N GLY A 388 25.51 -15.47 -23.66
CA GLY A 388 26.67 -15.88 -22.85
C GLY A 388 27.16 -14.80 -21.89
N ILE A 389 26.25 -13.95 -21.37
CA ILE A 389 26.55 -12.84 -20.45
C ILE A 389 25.69 -12.93 -19.19
N HIS A 390 26.01 -12.11 -18.20
CA HIS A 390 25.25 -12.06 -16.96
C HIS A 390 23.86 -11.40 -17.16
N PRO A 391 22.76 -11.84 -16.48
CA PRO A 391 21.43 -11.22 -16.60
C PRO A 391 21.39 -9.71 -16.32
N ALA A 392 22.22 -9.22 -15.39
CA ALA A 392 22.38 -7.80 -15.14
C ALA A 392 22.97 -7.03 -16.32
N GLU A 393 23.81 -7.68 -17.15
CA GLU A 393 24.36 -7.06 -18.35
C GLU A 393 23.29 -6.92 -19.43
N VAL A 394 22.40 -7.91 -19.57
CA VAL A 394 21.22 -7.80 -20.46
C VAL A 394 20.34 -6.62 -20.06
N LEU A 395 20.18 -6.38 -18.75
CA LEU A 395 19.38 -5.28 -18.25
C LEU A 395 20.01 -3.91 -18.56
N MET A 396 21.35 -3.83 -18.65
CA MET A 396 22.08 -2.60 -18.97
C MET A 396 22.15 -2.30 -20.48
N ASP A 397 21.83 -3.26 -21.37
CA ASP A 397 21.77 -3.10 -22.83
C ASP A 397 20.53 -2.30 -23.24
#